data_267a9579e2ce941369bf97c550bec73e
#
_entry.id   267a9579e2ce941369bf97c550bec73e
#
_cell.length_a   1.000
_cell.length_b   1.000
_cell.length_c   1.000
_cell.angle_alpha   90.00
_cell.angle_beta   90.00
_cell.angle_gamma   90.00
#
_symmetry.space_group_name_H-M   'P 1'
#
loop_
_entity.id
_entity.type
_entity.pdbx_description
1 polymer ?
#
loop_
_entity_poly.entity_id
_entity_poly.type
_entity_poly.pdbx_seq_one_letter_code
_entity_poly.pdbx_strand_id
1 'polypeptide(L)'
;MRVYKIVSFSVVILLIAVLFAGVATVPAAAQYDTMQFRYNAQHTGDYGPVAGSNMSKGLLTWSFTTGSVVLSSPTVVDGVVYVGSEDNNTYALNATTGAKVWNYTTSGGVDSSTAVVNGVVYVGSDDNNTYALSANNGTKLWNYTTGGPVQSSPAVANGVVYVGSADNNTYALNATTGAKVWNYTTGGHVFSSPAVANGTVYVGSEDNNVYALNATTGAKVWSFTTGSSVYSSPAVANGVVYVGSDDNNTYALNATTGAKLWNFTTGSGVFSSPAVANGTVYVGSVDGNVYAIGNAAGATSQGIPDFDVTLALVGLVIAAYVVRRRR
;
A
#
# COMPACT_ATOMS: atom_id res chain seq x y z
N MET A 1 -67.17 -25.23 32.62
CA MET A 1 -66.12 -24.63 33.40
C MET A 1 -64.77 -25.08 32.80
N ARG A 2 -64.19 -24.30 31.89
CA ARG A 2 -62.89 -24.60 31.25
C ARG A 2 -61.93 -23.48 31.59
N VAL A 3 -60.89 -23.78 32.36
CA VAL A 3 -59.82 -22.92 32.72
C VAL A 3 -58.79 -23.01 31.61
N TYR A 4 -58.55 -21.92 30.85
CA TYR A 4 -57.41 -21.82 29.94
C TYR A 4 -56.27 -21.12 30.66
N LYS A 5 -55.15 -21.83 30.72
CA LYS A 5 -53.86 -21.34 31.25
C LYS A 5 -53.31 -20.22 30.37
N ILE A 6 -53.12 -19.05 30.97
CA ILE A 6 -52.25 -18.01 30.44
C ILE A 6 -50.85 -18.34 30.92
N VAL A 7 -50.04 -18.88 30.01
CA VAL A 7 -48.59 -18.98 30.27
C VAL A 7 -47.88 -18.54 28.99
N SER A 8 -46.93 -17.62 29.20
CA SER A 8 -45.85 -17.36 28.26
C SER A 8 -46.04 -16.27 27.22
N PHE A 9 -46.10 -15.01 27.68
CA PHE A 9 -45.65 -13.88 26.85
C PHE A 9 -44.37 -13.20 27.39
N SER A 10 -43.90 -13.63 28.57
CA SER A 10 -42.73 -12.98 29.23
C SER A 10 -41.38 -13.64 28.87
N VAL A 11 -41.33 -14.79 28.22
CA VAL A 11 -40.09 -15.50 27.91
C VAL A 11 -39.53 -15.12 26.53
N VAL A 12 -40.35 -14.63 25.61
CA VAL A 12 -39.92 -14.25 24.25
C VAL A 12 -39.24 -12.87 24.21
N ILE A 13 -39.58 -11.97 25.15
CA ILE A 13 -38.96 -10.64 25.20
C ILE A 13 -37.56 -10.69 25.83
N LEU A 14 -37.25 -11.68 26.68
CA LEU A 14 -35.95 -11.81 27.32
C LEU A 14 -34.89 -12.44 26.40
N LEU A 15 -35.27 -13.17 25.36
CA LEU A 15 -34.33 -13.76 24.39
C LEU A 15 -33.89 -12.79 23.29
N ILE A 16 -34.66 -11.73 23.04
CA ILE A 16 -34.29 -10.71 22.01
C ILE A 16 -33.34 -9.65 22.59
N ALA A 17 -33.35 -9.42 23.90
CA ALA A 17 -32.47 -8.45 24.57
C ALA A 17 -31.01 -8.97 24.73
N VAL A 18 -30.78 -10.28 24.65
CA VAL A 18 -29.44 -10.88 24.82
C VAL A 18 -28.68 -10.98 23.48
N LEU A 19 -29.36 -10.88 22.34
CA LEU A 19 -28.72 -10.91 21.01
C LEU A 19 -28.17 -9.54 20.53
N PHE A 20 -28.45 -8.45 21.22
CA PHE A 20 -27.93 -7.11 20.88
C PHE A 20 -26.81 -6.60 21.80
N ALA A 21 -26.39 -7.36 22.80
CA ALA A 21 -25.31 -6.98 23.72
C ALA A 21 -23.94 -7.52 23.35
N GLY A 22 -23.75 -8.04 22.13
CA GLY A 22 -22.52 -8.72 21.72
C GLY A 22 -21.86 -8.20 20.43
N VAL A 23 -22.22 -7.00 19.95
CA VAL A 23 -21.32 -6.30 19.02
C VAL A 23 -20.30 -5.57 19.92
N ALA A 24 -19.22 -6.26 20.24
CA ALA A 24 -18.03 -5.60 20.74
C ALA A 24 -17.63 -4.56 19.67
N THR A 25 -17.92 -3.30 19.93
CA THR A 25 -17.29 -2.21 19.21
C THR A 25 -15.80 -2.37 19.46
N VAL A 26 -15.07 -2.85 18.44
CA VAL A 26 -13.61 -2.77 18.42
C VAL A 26 -13.30 -1.29 18.66
N PRO A 27 -12.58 -0.92 19.74
CA PRO A 27 -12.29 0.48 19.98
C PRO A 27 -11.51 1.00 18.78
N ALA A 28 -11.90 2.18 18.29
CA ALA A 28 -11.27 2.87 17.16
C ALA A 28 -9.77 3.17 17.34
N ALA A 29 -9.20 2.85 18.51
CA ALA A 29 -7.77 3.00 18.82
C ALA A 29 -6.86 1.94 18.22
N ALA A 30 -7.39 0.81 17.70
CA ALA A 30 -6.56 -0.26 17.11
C ALA A 30 -6.16 -0.03 15.64
N GLN A 31 -6.62 1.06 15.02
CA GLN A 31 -6.42 1.32 13.58
C GLN A 31 -5.19 2.18 13.27
N TYR A 32 -4.44 2.64 14.29
CA TYR A 32 -3.35 3.61 14.11
C TYR A 32 -1.94 3.09 14.39
N ASP A 33 -1.77 1.81 14.75
CA ASP A 33 -0.48 1.26 15.16
C ASP A 33 0.38 0.74 13.99
N THR A 34 -0.07 0.86 12.74
CA THR A 34 0.66 0.34 11.57
C THR A 34 0.81 1.41 10.49
N MET A 35 1.73 2.36 10.69
CA MET A 35 2.12 3.31 9.64
C MET A 35 3.32 2.74 8.90
N GLN A 36 3.10 2.29 7.68
CA GLN A 36 4.13 1.73 6.80
C GLN A 36 4.37 2.66 5.61
N PHE A 37 5.44 2.42 4.83
CA PHE A 37 5.72 3.14 3.61
C PHE A 37 4.45 3.15 2.72
N ARG A 38 4.01 4.34 2.34
CA ARG A 38 2.79 4.57 1.58
C ARG A 38 1.52 3.97 2.23
N TYR A 39 1.41 4.09 3.56
CA TYR A 39 0.26 3.81 4.42
C TYR A 39 0.06 2.33 4.77
N ASN A 40 0.25 1.39 3.87
CA ASN A 40 0.02 -0.04 4.13
C ASN A 40 1.07 -0.93 3.48
N ALA A 41 1.09 -2.21 3.84
CA ALA A 41 2.05 -3.18 3.34
C ALA A 41 1.92 -3.46 1.83
N GLN A 42 0.81 -3.08 1.20
CA GLN A 42 0.56 -3.19 -0.24
C GLN A 42 0.98 -1.93 -1.01
N HIS A 43 1.43 -0.88 -0.33
CA HIS A 43 1.86 0.41 -0.89
C HIS A 43 0.81 1.09 -1.78
N THR A 44 -0.46 1.03 -1.41
CA THR A 44 -1.52 1.62 -2.24
C THR A 44 -1.44 3.15 -2.30
N GLY A 45 -0.83 3.79 -1.30
CA GLY A 45 -0.71 5.25 -1.23
C GLY A 45 -2.04 5.97 -1.02
N ASP A 46 -3.08 5.23 -0.65
CA ASP A 46 -4.40 5.77 -0.30
C ASP A 46 -4.47 5.91 1.22
N TYR A 47 -4.48 7.16 1.69
CA TYR A 47 -4.50 7.48 3.12
C TYR A 47 -5.94 7.55 3.69
N GLY A 48 -6.97 7.38 2.87
CA GLY A 48 -8.35 7.46 3.31
C GLY A 48 -8.68 8.73 4.11
N PRO A 49 -9.79 8.78 4.84
CA PRO A 49 -10.07 9.85 5.78
C PRO A 49 -9.18 9.71 7.03
N VAL A 50 -8.18 10.59 7.17
CA VAL A 50 -7.30 10.62 8.35
C VAL A 50 -7.97 11.41 9.46
N ALA A 51 -8.25 10.77 10.61
CA ALA A 51 -8.63 11.50 11.82
C ALA A 51 -7.40 12.26 12.33
N GLY A 52 -7.46 13.59 12.31
CA GLY A 52 -6.33 14.43 12.70
C GLY A 52 -5.89 14.21 14.15
N SER A 53 -4.63 13.87 14.36
CA SER A 53 -4.00 14.01 15.66
C SER A 53 -3.77 15.49 15.95
N ASN A 54 -4.25 15.99 17.10
CA ASN A 54 -4.03 17.36 17.55
C ASN A 54 -2.56 17.58 17.98
N MET A 55 -1.61 17.53 17.03
CA MET A 55 -0.25 18.00 17.30
C MET A 55 -0.23 19.52 17.20
N SER A 56 -0.37 20.22 18.32
CA SER A 56 -0.38 21.68 18.38
C SER A 56 1.02 22.32 18.30
N LYS A 57 2.10 21.55 18.50
CA LYS A 57 3.51 21.98 18.41
C LYS A 57 4.40 20.81 18.04
N GLY A 58 5.29 21.01 17.06
CA GLY A 58 6.36 20.06 16.73
C GLY A 58 7.52 20.20 17.73
N LEU A 59 7.53 19.39 18.80
CA LEU A 59 8.64 19.31 19.74
C LEU A 59 9.43 18.02 19.48
N LEU A 60 10.76 18.14 19.48
CA LEU A 60 11.62 16.95 19.45
C LEU A 60 11.39 16.13 20.72
N THR A 61 10.93 14.89 20.55
CA THR A 61 10.76 13.93 21.66
C THR A 61 12.00 13.08 21.87
N TRP A 62 12.63 12.65 20.78
CA TRP A 62 13.90 11.92 20.78
C TRP A 62 14.57 11.99 19.41
N SER A 63 15.86 11.66 19.36
CA SER A 63 16.62 11.44 18.13
C SER A 63 17.52 10.22 18.28
N PHE A 64 17.71 9.49 17.17
CA PHE A 64 18.66 8.39 17.07
C PHE A 64 19.63 8.68 15.92
N THR A 65 20.92 8.54 16.17
CA THR A 65 21.96 8.79 15.15
C THR A 65 22.43 7.45 14.58
N THR A 66 22.30 7.30 13.26
CA THR A 66 22.88 6.20 12.47
C THR A 66 24.31 6.53 12.05
N GLY A 67 25.03 5.57 11.47
CA GLY A 67 26.41 5.79 10.98
C GLY A 67 26.49 6.52 9.64
N SER A 68 25.38 6.68 8.90
CA SER A 68 25.33 7.33 7.59
C SER A 68 23.94 7.94 7.33
N VAL A 69 23.68 8.34 6.08
CA VAL A 69 22.41 8.94 5.63
C VAL A 69 21.24 7.97 5.81
N VAL A 70 20.07 8.52 6.10
CA VAL A 70 18.80 7.78 6.16
C VAL A 70 17.95 8.25 4.99
N LEU A 71 17.83 7.42 3.95
CA LEU A 71 17.01 7.67 2.76
C LEU A 71 15.67 6.93 2.81
N SER A 72 15.60 5.85 3.61
CA SER A 72 14.38 5.06 3.80
C SER A 72 13.32 5.84 4.59
N SER A 73 12.04 5.58 4.28
CA SER A 73 10.91 6.06 5.09
C SER A 73 10.71 5.16 6.30
N PRO A 74 10.56 5.73 7.53
CA PRO A 74 10.28 4.93 8.72
C PRO A 74 8.93 4.21 8.64
N THR A 75 8.90 2.97 9.14
CA THR A 75 7.69 2.18 9.34
C THR A 75 7.44 2.03 10.83
N VAL A 76 6.21 2.24 11.30
CA VAL A 76 5.86 2.12 12.72
C VAL A 76 4.81 1.03 12.90
N VAL A 77 5.16 -0.01 13.67
CA VAL A 77 4.27 -1.14 13.98
C VAL A 77 4.49 -1.54 15.43
N ASP A 78 3.41 -1.71 16.19
CA ASP A 78 3.40 -2.19 17.58
C ASP A 78 4.40 -1.45 18.49
N GLY A 79 4.47 -0.12 18.36
CA GLY A 79 5.35 0.72 19.19
C GLY A 79 6.84 0.63 18.84
N VAL A 80 7.19 0.06 17.67
CA VAL A 80 8.57 -0.02 17.16
C VAL A 80 8.66 0.70 15.81
N VAL A 81 9.70 1.54 15.67
CA VAL A 81 10.07 2.21 14.41
C VAL A 81 11.14 1.39 13.72
N TYR A 82 10.88 1.00 12.48
CA TYR A 82 11.84 0.31 11.61
C TYR A 82 12.34 1.26 10.53
N VAL A 83 13.66 1.30 10.31
CA VAL A 83 14.28 2.22 9.34
C VAL A 83 15.58 1.64 8.80
N GLY A 84 15.83 1.83 7.50
CA GLY A 84 17.10 1.51 6.84
C GLY A 84 18.05 2.71 6.84
N SER A 85 19.35 2.46 6.75
CA SER A 85 20.38 3.48 6.63
C SER A 85 21.49 3.03 5.66
N GLU A 86 22.12 4.00 5.02
CA GLU A 86 23.32 3.84 4.17
C GLU A 86 24.55 3.33 4.96
N ASP A 87 24.45 3.21 6.29
CA ASP A 87 25.48 2.55 7.12
C ASP A 87 25.37 1.02 7.09
N ASN A 88 24.61 0.49 6.13
CA ASN A 88 24.33 -0.93 5.92
C ASN A 88 23.44 -1.56 6.99
N ASN A 89 22.73 -0.79 7.81
CA ASN A 89 21.89 -1.35 8.86
C ASN A 89 20.39 -1.08 8.62
N THR A 90 19.59 -2.08 8.99
CA THR A 90 18.20 -1.92 9.33
C THR A 90 18.08 -1.82 10.84
N TYR A 91 17.46 -0.77 11.35
CA TYR A 91 17.27 -0.52 12.78
C TYR A 91 15.81 -0.74 13.20
N ALA A 92 15.63 -1.26 14.41
CA ALA A 92 14.39 -1.21 15.16
C ALA A 92 14.58 -0.36 16.41
N LEU A 93 13.75 0.67 16.57
CA LEU A 93 13.83 1.63 17.65
C LEU A 93 12.51 1.65 18.42
N ASN A 94 12.56 1.81 19.73
CA ASN A 94 11.37 2.03 20.54
C ASN A 94 10.71 3.36 20.14
N ALA A 95 9.45 3.34 19.72
CA ALA A 95 8.75 4.52 19.20
C ALA A 95 8.57 5.63 20.25
N THR A 96 8.54 5.29 21.54
CA THR A 96 8.36 6.27 22.61
C THR A 96 9.68 6.90 23.06
N THR A 97 10.77 6.12 23.11
CA THR A 97 12.03 6.55 23.73
C THR A 97 13.18 6.76 22.75
N GLY A 98 13.05 6.28 21.50
CA GLY A 98 14.13 6.25 20.50
C GLY A 98 15.23 5.22 20.80
N ALA A 99 15.13 4.46 21.89
CA ALA A 99 16.14 3.47 22.25
C ALA A 99 16.18 2.36 21.18
N LYS A 100 17.42 1.98 20.79
CA LYS A 100 17.62 0.86 19.87
C LYS A 100 17.16 -0.45 20.50
N VAL A 101 16.22 -1.15 19.83
CA VAL A 101 15.78 -2.50 20.20
C VAL A 101 16.73 -3.52 19.59
N TRP A 102 16.98 -3.41 18.28
CA TRP A 102 17.96 -4.22 17.57
C TRP A 102 18.43 -3.51 16.28
N ASN A 103 19.47 -4.02 15.67
CA ASN A 103 19.84 -3.72 14.29
C ASN A 103 20.28 -5.00 13.59
N TYR A 104 20.13 -5.03 12.27
CA TYR A 104 20.65 -6.06 11.37
C TYR A 104 21.56 -5.41 10.34
N THR A 105 22.79 -5.91 10.18
CA THR A 105 23.78 -5.38 9.24
C THR A 105 23.78 -6.21 7.95
N THR A 106 23.60 -5.56 6.82
CA THR A 106 23.74 -6.07 5.46
C THR A 106 25.15 -5.78 4.94
N SER A 107 25.46 -6.20 3.69
CA SER A 107 26.77 -5.91 3.06
C SER A 107 26.74 -4.66 2.17
N GLY A 108 25.60 -3.97 2.05
CA GLY A 108 25.41 -2.74 1.28
C GLY A 108 24.40 -1.81 1.95
N GLY A 109 24.26 -0.59 1.48
CA GLY A 109 23.33 0.41 1.99
C GLY A 109 21.88 -0.09 2.01
N VAL A 110 21.07 0.48 2.88
CA VAL A 110 19.64 0.14 3.01
C VAL A 110 18.81 1.39 2.73
N ASP A 111 18.58 1.67 1.43
CA ASP A 111 17.73 2.76 0.94
C ASP A 111 16.25 2.38 0.95
N SER A 112 15.98 1.10 0.84
CA SER A 112 14.65 0.50 0.88
C SER A 112 13.95 0.82 2.19
N SER A 113 12.70 1.29 2.11
CA SER A 113 11.82 1.37 3.29
C SER A 113 11.32 -0.03 3.65
N THR A 114 11.14 -0.27 4.95
CA THR A 114 10.71 -1.58 5.44
C THR A 114 9.21 -1.79 5.23
N ALA A 115 8.79 -3.05 5.00
CA ALA A 115 7.42 -3.51 5.19
C ALA A 115 7.35 -4.48 6.36
N VAL A 116 6.37 -4.32 7.26
CA VAL A 116 6.24 -5.17 8.45
C VAL A 116 4.87 -5.86 8.43
N VAL A 117 4.90 -7.19 8.39
CA VAL A 117 3.67 -8.01 8.33
C VAL A 117 3.86 -9.27 9.18
N ASN A 118 2.90 -9.55 10.06
CA ASN A 118 2.87 -10.76 10.89
C ASN A 118 4.17 -11.00 11.67
N GLY A 119 4.77 -9.95 12.23
CA GLY A 119 6.02 -10.05 13.01
C GLY A 119 7.28 -10.26 12.17
N VAL A 120 7.22 -10.04 10.85
CA VAL A 120 8.36 -10.13 9.93
C VAL A 120 8.59 -8.76 9.28
N VAL A 121 9.85 -8.31 9.29
CA VAL A 121 10.33 -7.10 8.62
C VAL A 121 10.95 -7.52 7.29
N TYR A 122 10.43 -7.00 6.18
CA TYR A 122 10.98 -7.19 4.85
C TYR A 122 11.69 -5.92 4.40
N VAL A 123 12.87 -6.04 3.80
CA VAL A 123 13.68 -4.89 3.37
C VAL A 123 14.62 -5.29 2.23
N GLY A 124 14.87 -4.37 1.30
CA GLY A 124 15.88 -4.48 0.26
C GLY A 124 17.21 -3.87 0.70
N SER A 125 18.31 -4.26 0.05
CA SER A 125 19.65 -3.71 0.27
C SER A 125 20.42 -3.61 -1.04
N ASP A 126 21.38 -2.69 -1.07
CA ASP A 126 22.32 -2.51 -2.18
C ASP A 126 23.30 -3.67 -2.34
N ASP A 127 23.30 -4.64 -1.39
CA ASP A 127 24.03 -5.89 -1.52
C ASP A 127 23.33 -6.93 -2.40
N ASN A 128 22.33 -6.50 -3.18
CA ASN A 128 21.51 -7.30 -4.08
C ASN A 128 20.54 -8.26 -3.37
N ASN A 129 20.30 -8.11 -2.08
CA ASN A 129 19.38 -9.01 -1.36
C ASN A 129 18.10 -8.32 -0.93
N THR A 130 17.03 -9.11 -0.94
CA THR A 130 15.83 -8.86 -0.14
C THR A 130 15.91 -9.72 1.11
N TYR A 131 15.71 -9.13 2.28
CA TYR A 131 15.77 -9.79 3.57
C TYR A 131 14.40 -9.89 4.21
N ALA A 132 14.17 -10.99 4.94
CA ALA A 132 13.14 -11.11 5.95
C ALA A 132 13.79 -11.28 7.32
N LEU A 133 13.44 -10.41 8.25
CA LEU A 133 13.99 -10.36 9.59
C LEU A 133 12.85 -10.54 10.60
N SER A 134 13.12 -11.20 11.73
CA SER A 134 12.17 -11.23 12.84
C SER A 134 11.99 -9.83 13.41
N ALA A 135 10.76 -9.33 13.46
CA ALA A 135 10.46 -8.03 14.05
C ALA A 135 10.81 -7.96 15.55
N ASN A 136 10.82 -9.11 16.24
CA ASN A 136 11.08 -9.19 17.68
C ASN A 136 12.55 -8.96 18.04
N ASN A 137 13.49 -9.48 17.24
CA ASN A 137 14.91 -9.51 17.62
C ASN A 137 15.90 -9.28 16.46
N GLY A 138 15.42 -8.98 15.24
CA GLY A 138 16.24 -8.71 14.07
C GLY A 138 16.95 -9.94 13.47
N THR A 139 16.68 -11.16 13.95
CA THR A 139 17.31 -12.35 13.36
C THR A 139 16.84 -12.56 11.93
N LYS A 140 17.76 -12.87 11.02
CA LYS A 140 17.44 -13.20 9.64
C LYS A 140 16.66 -14.51 9.57
N LEU A 141 15.47 -14.45 8.95
CA LEU A 141 14.64 -15.62 8.66
C LEU A 141 15.02 -16.21 7.31
N TRP A 142 15.16 -15.35 6.30
CA TRP A 142 15.64 -15.72 4.98
C TRP A 142 16.21 -14.48 4.25
N ASN A 143 16.91 -14.71 3.16
CA ASN A 143 17.22 -13.71 2.14
C ASN A 143 17.07 -14.31 0.75
N TYR A 144 16.79 -13.46 -0.23
CA TYR A 144 16.78 -13.79 -1.66
C TYR A 144 17.73 -12.84 -2.39
N THR A 145 18.67 -13.41 -3.15
CA THR A 145 19.66 -12.64 -3.90
C THR A 145 19.16 -12.42 -5.35
N THR A 146 19.08 -11.16 -5.76
CA THR A 146 18.79 -10.71 -7.12
C THR A 146 20.10 -10.49 -7.90
N GLY A 147 20.00 -10.12 -9.18
CA GLY A 147 21.18 -9.81 -10.01
C GLY A 147 21.72 -8.38 -9.83
N GLY A 148 21.08 -7.51 -9.04
CA GLY A 148 21.44 -6.13 -8.81
C GLY A 148 20.84 -5.56 -7.51
N PRO A 149 21.22 -4.33 -7.10
CA PRO A 149 20.70 -3.66 -5.91
C PRO A 149 19.18 -3.67 -5.81
N VAL A 150 18.67 -3.79 -4.56
CA VAL A 150 17.25 -3.76 -4.24
C VAL A 150 16.96 -2.50 -3.43
N GLN A 151 16.81 -1.37 -4.13
CA GLN A 151 16.44 -0.07 -3.52
C GLN A 151 14.93 0.10 -3.41
N SER A 152 14.18 -0.66 -4.21
CA SER A 152 12.73 -0.77 -4.14
C SER A 152 12.28 -1.21 -2.75
N SER A 153 11.27 -0.54 -2.18
CA SER A 153 10.65 -0.94 -0.92
C SER A 153 9.70 -2.11 -1.15
N PRO A 154 9.77 -3.20 -0.32
CA PRO A 154 8.92 -4.37 -0.49
C PRO A 154 7.44 -4.05 -0.26
N ALA A 155 6.57 -4.53 -1.15
CA ALA A 155 5.13 -4.62 -0.90
C ALA A 155 4.76 -6.05 -0.53
N VAL A 156 3.88 -6.23 0.46
CA VAL A 156 3.49 -7.56 0.94
C VAL A 156 1.98 -7.73 0.83
N ALA A 157 1.55 -8.74 0.09
CA ALA A 157 0.14 -9.07 -0.06
C ALA A 157 -0.06 -10.59 -0.18
N ASN A 158 -1.06 -11.14 0.50
CA ASN A 158 -1.48 -12.54 0.40
C ASN A 158 -0.33 -13.55 0.56
N GLY A 159 0.63 -13.28 1.47
CA GLY A 159 1.77 -14.16 1.72
C GLY A 159 2.87 -14.09 0.66
N VAL A 160 2.87 -13.06 -0.19
CA VAL A 160 3.88 -12.80 -1.22
C VAL A 160 4.51 -11.43 -1.00
N VAL A 161 5.84 -11.36 -1.10
CA VAL A 161 6.64 -10.14 -1.09
C VAL A 161 6.98 -9.76 -2.52
N TYR A 162 6.69 -8.54 -2.92
CA TYR A 162 7.00 -8.00 -4.25
C TYR A 162 8.08 -6.93 -4.13
N VAL A 163 9.10 -7.00 -4.95
CA VAL A 163 10.22 -6.03 -5.00
C VAL A 163 10.69 -5.80 -6.43
N GLY A 164 11.19 -4.61 -6.70
CA GLY A 164 11.95 -4.29 -7.90
C GLY A 164 13.45 -4.42 -7.63
N SER A 165 14.24 -4.63 -8.67
CA SER A 165 15.71 -4.69 -8.60
C SER A 165 16.36 -3.97 -9.78
N ALA A 166 17.57 -3.48 -9.57
CA ALA A 166 18.40 -2.90 -10.61
C ALA A 166 18.88 -3.92 -11.67
N ASP A 167 18.52 -5.20 -11.53
CA ASP A 167 18.72 -6.22 -12.56
C ASP A 167 17.59 -6.27 -13.61
N ASN A 168 16.75 -5.24 -13.64
CA ASN A 168 15.61 -5.08 -14.54
C ASN A 168 14.43 -6.01 -14.22
N ASN A 169 14.39 -6.65 -13.06
CA ASN A 169 13.28 -7.54 -12.71
C ASN A 169 12.42 -6.98 -11.59
N THR A 170 11.13 -7.30 -11.67
CA THR A 170 10.20 -7.32 -10.54
C THR A 170 10.08 -8.77 -10.07
N TYR A 171 10.29 -9.01 -8.79
CA TYR A 171 10.22 -10.32 -8.16
C TYR A 171 8.99 -10.47 -7.28
N ALA A 172 8.42 -11.66 -7.25
CA ALA A 172 7.48 -12.13 -6.24
C ALA A 172 8.13 -13.28 -5.47
N LEU A 173 8.22 -13.13 -4.16
CA LEU A 173 8.86 -14.10 -3.25
C LEU A 173 7.83 -14.59 -2.24
N ASN A 174 7.87 -15.88 -1.89
CA ASN A 174 7.07 -16.41 -0.80
C ASN A 174 7.47 -15.74 0.51
N ALA A 175 6.55 -15.11 1.21
CA ALA A 175 6.83 -14.32 2.41
C ALA A 175 7.40 -15.16 3.56
N THR A 176 7.08 -16.45 3.64
CA THR A 176 7.54 -17.36 4.69
C THR A 176 8.91 -17.94 4.41
N THR A 177 9.19 -18.30 3.14
CA THR A 177 10.38 -19.10 2.79
C THR A 177 11.42 -18.33 2.00
N GLY A 178 11.09 -17.15 1.44
CA GLY A 178 11.93 -16.42 0.50
C GLY A 178 12.03 -17.06 -0.90
N ALA A 179 11.37 -18.18 -1.14
CA ALA A 179 11.42 -18.84 -2.43
C ALA A 179 10.77 -17.97 -3.52
N LYS A 180 11.43 -17.88 -4.69
CA LYS A 180 10.87 -17.15 -5.82
C LYS A 180 9.61 -17.83 -6.32
N VAL A 181 8.51 -17.06 -6.40
CA VAL A 181 7.25 -17.48 -6.99
C VAL A 181 7.29 -17.21 -8.50
N TRP A 182 7.64 -15.97 -8.87
CA TRP A 182 7.86 -15.56 -10.24
C TRP A 182 8.80 -14.34 -10.30
N ASN A 183 9.28 -14.02 -11.50
CA ASN A 183 9.85 -12.72 -11.83
C ASN A 183 9.34 -12.27 -13.20
N TYR A 184 9.31 -10.95 -13.41
CA TYR A 184 9.02 -10.30 -14.67
C TYR A 184 10.17 -9.36 -15.03
N THR A 185 10.74 -9.53 -16.24
CA THR A 185 11.87 -8.73 -16.73
C THR A 185 11.33 -7.55 -17.55
N THR A 186 11.71 -6.34 -17.17
CA THR A 186 11.48 -5.09 -17.88
C THR A 186 12.69 -4.75 -18.77
N GLY A 187 12.62 -3.64 -19.53
CA GLY A 187 13.73 -3.18 -20.37
C GLY A 187 14.76 -2.31 -19.64
N GLY A 188 14.53 -1.95 -18.36
CA GLY A 188 15.37 -1.08 -17.55
C GLY A 188 15.26 -1.40 -16.06
N HIS A 189 16.06 -0.70 -15.23
CA HIS A 189 16.05 -0.93 -13.79
C HIS A 189 14.68 -0.67 -13.18
N VAL A 190 14.35 -1.40 -12.10
CA VAL A 190 13.10 -1.26 -11.37
C VAL A 190 13.39 -0.74 -9.96
N PHE A 191 13.59 0.59 -9.85
CA PHE A 191 13.74 1.28 -8.56
C PHE A 191 12.40 1.62 -7.93
N SER A 192 11.37 1.73 -8.75
CA SER A 192 9.98 1.92 -8.32
C SER A 192 9.57 0.82 -7.33
N SER A 193 8.98 1.21 -6.20
CA SER A 193 8.41 0.25 -5.25
C SER A 193 7.05 -0.23 -5.74
N PRO A 194 6.77 -1.54 -5.76
CA PRO A 194 5.50 -2.07 -6.23
C PRO A 194 4.31 -1.60 -5.38
N ALA A 195 3.18 -1.34 -6.03
CA ALA A 195 1.88 -1.22 -5.38
C ALA A 195 1.02 -2.44 -5.74
N VAL A 196 0.30 -3.00 -4.76
CA VAL A 196 -0.53 -4.20 -4.97
C VAL A 196 -1.98 -3.90 -4.65
N ALA A 197 -2.85 -4.03 -5.63
CA ALA A 197 -4.28 -3.84 -5.45
C ALA A 197 -5.08 -4.81 -6.34
N ASN A 198 -6.14 -5.39 -5.82
CA ASN A 198 -7.09 -6.24 -6.55
C ASN A 198 -6.40 -7.36 -7.37
N GLY A 199 -5.37 -8.01 -6.80
CA GLY A 199 -4.65 -9.11 -7.47
C GLY A 199 -3.72 -8.66 -8.60
N THR A 200 -3.38 -7.37 -8.67
CA THR A 200 -2.48 -6.78 -9.65
C THR A 200 -1.35 -6.05 -8.95
N VAL A 201 -0.12 -6.24 -9.44
CA VAL A 201 1.09 -5.52 -9.03
C VAL A 201 1.36 -4.43 -10.06
N TYR A 202 1.50 -3.18 -9.59
CA TYR A 202 1.84 -2.04 -10.43
C TYR A 202 3.25 -1.58 -10.11
N VAL A 203 4.06 -1.30 -11.12
CA VAL A 203 5.46 -0.89 -10.96
C VAL A 203 5.92 -0.02 -12.13
N GLY A 204 6.79 0.94 -11.86
CA GLY A 204 7.49 1.73 -12.87
C GLY A 204 8.86 1.14 -13.20
N SER A 205 9.39 1.44 -14.38
CA SER A 205 10.72 1.02 -14.81
C SER A 205 11.46 2.17 -15.55
N GLU A 206 12.77 2.13 -15.53
CA GLU A 206 13.61 3.04 -16.33
C GLU A 206 13.45 2.86 -17.84
N ASP A 207 12.78 1.81 -18.29
CA ASP A 207 12.44 1.62 -19.71
C ASP A 207 11.26 2.48 -20.17
N ASN A 208 10.87 3.46 -19.38
CA ASN A 208 9.78 4.41 -19.62
C ASN A 208 8.38 3.80 -19.49
N ASN A 209 8.23 2.60 -18.94
CA ASN A 209 6.92 1.98 -18.83
C ASN A 209 6.44 1.87 -17.37
N VAL A 210 5.13 1.97 -17.23
CA VAL A 210 4.37 1.50 -16.07
C VAL A 210 3.80 0.13 -16.43
N TYR A 211 4.02 -0.85 -15.58
CA TYR A 211 3.54 -2.21 -15.78
C TYR A 211 2.45 -2.56 -14.77
N ALA A 212 1.44 -3.30 -15.22
CA ALA A 212 0.52 -4.04 -14.38
C ALA A 212 0.73 -5.54 -14.61
N LEU A 213 1.05 -6.25 -13.55
CA LEU A 213 1.36 -7.68 -13.57
C LEU A 213 0.34 -8.43 -12.73
N ASN A 214 -0.08 -9.61 -13.17
CA ASN A 214 -0.91 -10.49 -12.35
C ASN A 214 -0.13 -10.91 -11.09
N ALA A 215 -0.65 -10.63 -9.91
CA ALA A 215 0.05 -10.87 -8.66
C ALA A 215 0.39 -12.34 -8.39
N THR A 216 -0.40 -13.28 -8.94
CA THR A 216 -0.21 -14.72 -8.75
C THR A 216 0.78 -15.31 -9.75
N THR A 217 0.74 -14.88 -11.01
CA THR A 217 1.49 -15.54 -12.11
C THR A 217 2.65 -14.72 -12.65
N GLY A 218 2.72 -13.40 -12.35
CA GLY A 218 3.68 -12.48 -12.95
C GLY A 218 3.37 -12.11 -14.41
N ALA A 219 2.30 -12.64 -14.99
CA ALA A 219 1.93 -12.33 -16.37
C ALA A 219 1.58 -10.86 -16.52
N LYS A 220 2.08 -10.21 -17.58
CA LYS A 220 1.72 -8.83 -17.89
C LYS A 220 0.24 -8.73 -18.25
N VAL A 221 -0.48 -7.88 -17.51
CA VAL A 221 -1.88 -7.54 -17.79
C VAL A 221 -1.91 -6.40 -18.81
N TRP A 222 -1.17 -5.33 -18.53
CA TRP A 222 -0.98 -4.21 -19.45
C TRP A 222 0.35 -3.50 -19.17
N SER A 223 0.77 -2.64 -20.09
CA SER A 223 1.82 -1.64 -19.87
C SER A 223 1.43 -0.33 -20.52
N PHE A 224 1.87 0.78 -19.92
CA PHE A 224 1.68 2.14 -20.44
C PHE A 224 3.05 2.79 -20.57
N THR A 225 3.37 3.33 -21.76
CA THR A 225 4.64 4.00 -22.03
C THR A 225 4.49 5.51 -21.78
N THR A 226 5.35 6.05 -20.92
CA THR A 226 5.55 7.48 -20.67
C THR A 226 6.62 8.05 -21.60
N GLY A 227 6.90 9.35 -21.52
CA GLY A 227 7.94 9.97 -22.35
C GLY A 227 9.38 9.78 -21.82
N SER A 228 9.57 9.34 -20.57
CA SER A 228 10.87 9.10 -19.93
C SER A 228 10.76 8.11 -18.78
N SER A 229 11.86 7.85 -18.07
CA SER A 229 11.97 6.88 -16.97
C SER A 229 10.92 7.07 -15.87
N VAL A 230 10.49 5.96 -15.28
CA VAL A 230 9.49 5.94 -14.20
C VAL A 230 10.14 5.45 -12.90
N TYR A 231 10.71 6.39 -12.14
CA TYR A 231 11.27 6.14 -10.80
C TYR A 231 10.21 6.15 -9.71
N SER A 232 9.16 6.94 -9.94
CA SER A 232 8.03 7.09 -9.02
C SER A 232 7.36 5.75 -8.73
N SER A 233 7.05 5.50 -7.46
CA SER A 233 6.26 4.31 -7.07
C SER A 233 4.77 4.60 -7.29
N PRO A 234 3.99 3.71 -7.94
CA PRO A 234 2.58 3.94 -8.22
C PRO A 234 1.73 4.04 -6.94
N ALA A 235 0.72 4.92 -6.93
CA ALA A 235 -0.37 4.89 -5.96
C ALA A 235 -1.64 4.33 -6.62
N VAL A 236 -2.42 3.54 -5.89
CA VAL A 236 -3.66 2.96 -6.42
C VAL A 236 -4.84 3.32 -5.51
N ALA A 237 -5.78 4.08 -6.04
CA ALA A 237 -6.99 4.46 -5.33
C ALA A 237 -8.20 4.45 -6.28
N ASN A 238 -9.33 3.91 -5.83
CA ASN A 238 -10.61 3.92 -6.57
C ASN A 238 -10.51 3.44 -8.03
N GLY A 239 -9.69 2.39 -8.29
CA GLY A 239 -9.52 1.84 -9.63
C GLY A 239 -8.65 2.67 -10.58
N VAL A 240 -7.89 3.63 -10.03
CA VAL A 240 -6.94 4.48 -10.77
C VAL A 240 -5.53 4.29 -10.22
N VAL A 241 -4.58 4.15 -11.13
CA VAL A 241 -3.13 4.15 -10.84
C VAL A 241 -2.58 5.54 -11.11
N TYR A 242 -1.95 6.13 -10.12
CA TYR A 242 -1.27 7.41 -10.21
C TYR A 242 0.23 7.20 -10.15
N VAL A 243 1.00 7.84 -11.04
CA VAL A 243 2.45 7.69 -11.13
C VAL A 243 3.10 8.92 -11.72
N GLY A 244 4.28 9.29 -11.25
CA GLY A 244 5.13 10.32 -11.83
C GLY A 244 6.10 9.74 -12.86
N SER A 245 6.57 10.57 -13.78
CA SER A 245 7.61 10.23 -14.75
C SER A 245 8.61 11.37 -14.89
N ASP A 246 9.82 11.04 -15.29
CA ASP A 246 10.89 12.00 -15.61
C ASP A 246 10.59 12.82 -16.89
N ASP A 247 9.49 12.53 -17.58
CA ASP A 247 8.96 13.35 -18.68
C ASP A 247 8.16 14.58 -18.21
N ASN A 248 8.28 14.95 -16.95
CA ASN A 248 7.60 16.05 -16.27
C ASN A 248 6.10 15.83 -16.04
N ASN A 249 5.56 14.64 -16.23
CA ASN A 249 4.13 14.39 -16.04
C ASN A 249 3.84 13.49 -14.83
N THR A 250 2.69 13.78 -14.22
CA THR A 250 1.97 12.84 -13.36
C THR A 250 0.84 12.25 -14.19
N TYR A 251 0.74 10.94 -14.25
CA TYR A 251 -0.28 10.21 -14.99
C TYR A 251 -1.32 9.60 -14.06
N ALA A 252 -2.59 9.60 -14.51
CA ALA A 252 -3.65 8.76 -13.97
C ALA A 252 -4.07 7.75 -15.03
N LEU A 253 -3.98 6.47 -14.69
CA LEU A 253 -4.27 5.35 -15.58
C LEU A 253 -5.41 4.51 -15.00
N ASN A 254 -6.29 3.99 -15.84
CA ASN A 254 -7.28 3.03 -15.43
C ASN A 254 -6.56 1.74 -14.95
N ALA A 255 -6.79 1.33 -13.71
CA ALA A 255 -6.09 0.22 -13.09
C ALA A 255 -6.32 -1.13 -13.81
N THR A 256 -7.47 -1.32 -14.45
CA THR A 256 -7.83 -2.56 -15.15
C THR A 256 -7.26 -2.61 -16.56
N THR A 257 -7.27 -1.49 -17.29
CA THR A 257 -6.98 -1.48 -18.74
C THR A 257 -5.65 -0.82 -19.11
N GLY A 258 -5.06 -0.03 -18.18
CA GLY A 258 -3.88 0.80 -18.46
C GLY A 258 -4.19 2.06 -19.30
N ALA A 259 -5.44 2.29 -19.66
CA ALA A 259 -5.82 3.46 -20.45
C ALA A 259 -5.55 4.75 -19.67
N LYS A 260 -4.90 5.72 -20.30
CA LYS A 260 -4.66 7.04 -19.70
C LYS A 260 -6.00 7.76 -19.52
N LEU A 261 -6.29 8.15 -18.28
CA LEU A 261 -7.45 8.96 -17.94
C LEU A 261 -7.12 10.44 -18.07
N TRP A 262 -5.97 10.85 -17.52
CA TRP A 262 -5.43 12.21 -17.65
C TRP A 262 -3.92 12.21 -17.35
N ASN A 263 -3.26 13.30 -17.66
CA ASN A 263 -1.94 13.65 -17.15
C ASN A 263 -1.92 15.13 -16.74
N PHE A 264 -1.02 15.45 -15.81
CA PHE A 264 -0.71 16.80 -15.38
C PHE A 264 0.77 17.05 -15.56
N THR A 265 1.14 18.14 -16.26
CA THR A 265 2.54 18.49 -16.53
C THR A 265 3.07 19.46 -15.49
N THR A 266 4.18 19.13 -14.87
CA THR A 266 4.97 19.95 -13.94
C THR A 266 6.09 20.67 -14.70
N GLY A 267 6.85 21.52 -14.01
CA GLY A 267 8.00 22.23 -14.62
C GLY A 267 9.25 21.37 -14.84
N SER A 268 9.34 20.17 -14.21
CA SER A 268 10.45 19.22 -14.33
C SER A 268 10.01 17.81 -13.95
N GLY A 269 10.94 16.83 -13.95
CA GLY A 269 10.66 15.42 -13.67
C GLY A 269 9.92 15.19 -12.34
N VAL A 270 9.07 14.17 -12.32
CA VAL A 270 8.29 13.76 -11.14
C VAL A 270 8.82 12.42 -10.63
N PHE A 271 9.82 12.47 -9.73
CA PHE A 271 10.41 11.28 -9.10
C PHE A 271 9.66 10.85 -7.85
N SER A 272 8.96 11.81 -7.21
CA SER A 272 8.20 11.53 -6.00
C SER A 272 7.08 10.53 -6.27
N SER A 273 6.77 9.73 -5.27
CA SER A 273 5.64 8.81 -5.32
C SER A 273 4.35 9.56 -4.92
N PRO A 274 3.25 9.45 -5.70
CA PRO A 274 2.00 10.12 -5.39
C PRO A 274 1.40 9.66 -4.07
N ALA A 275 0.80 10.59 -3.32
CA ALA A 275 -0.10 10.32 -2.22
C ALA A 275 -1.52 10.72 -2.63
N VAL A 276 -2.51 9.91 -2.29
CA VAL A 276 -3.92 10.17 -2.63
C VAL A 276 -4.74 10.30 -1.35
N ALA A 277 -5.41 11.44 -1.19
CA ALA A 277 -6.29 11.65 -0.05
C ALA A 277 -7.49 12.51 -0.47
N ASN A 278 -8.69 12.09 -0.07
CA ASN A 278 -9.94 12.83 -0.33
C ASN A 278 -10.12 13.25 -1.81
N GLY A 279 -9.77 12.36 -2.76
CA GLY A 279 -9.89 12.62 -4.20
C GLY A 279 -8.85 13.59 -4.77
N THR A 280 -7.83 13.98 -4.00
CA THR A 280 -6.71 14.82 -4.42
C THR A 280 -5.43 13.99 -4.46
N VAL A 281 -4.66 14.17 -5.52
CA VAL A 281 -3.33 13.55 -5.72
C VAL A 281 -2.28 14.58 -5.39
N TYR A 282 -1.34 14.23 -4.52
CA TYR A 282 -0.22 15.08 -4.12
C TYR A 282 1.08 14.51 -4.66
N VAL A 283 1.88 15.34 -5.35
CA VAL A 283 3.21 14.96 -5.88
C VAL A 283 4.21 16.08 -5.70
N GLY A 284 5.48 15.73 -5.51
CA GLY A 284 6.60 16.66 -5.60
C GLY A 284 7.26 16.56 -6.97
N SER A 285 7.77 17.66 -7.49
CA SER A 285 8.54 17.74 -8.74
C SER A 285 9.93 18.29 -8.50
N VAL A 286 10.86 17.92 -9.37
CA VAL A 286 12.24 18.44 -9.38
C VAL A 286 12.29 19.95 -9.68
N ASP A 287 11.19 20.54 -10.12
CA ASP A 287 11.05 22.00 -10.26
C ASP A 287 10.96 22.76 -8.92
N GLY A 288 10.99 22.03 -7.80
CA GLY A 288 10.93 22.58 -6.44
C GLY A 288 9.51 22.80 -5.90
N ASN A 289 8.47 22.34 -6.62
CA ASN A 289 7.08 22.51 -6.20
C ASN A 289 6.46 21.19 -5.69
N VAL A 290 5.48 21.34 -4.80
CA VAL A 290 4.53 20.30 -4.45
C VAL A 290 3.19 20.66 -5.09
N TYR A 291 2.60 19.72 -5.82
CA TYR A 291 1.34 19.88 -6.53
C TYR A 291 0.23 19.10 -5.85
N ALA A 292 -0.94 19.71 -5.72
CA ALA A 292 -2.19 19.07 -5.35
C ALA A 292 -3.10 19.05 -6.59
N ILE A 293 -3.31 17.88 -7.14
CA ILE A 293 -4.03 17.66 -8.41
C ILE A 293 -5.37 17.00 -8.09
N GLY A 294 -6.46 17.69 -8.40
CA GLY A 294 -7.82 17.22 -8.12
C GLY A 294 -8.84 18.14 -8.74
N ASN A 295 -10.12 17.91 -8.49
CA ASN A 295 -11.17 18.81 -8.91
C ASN A 295 -11.03 20.14 -8.18
N ALA A 296 -11.15 21.28 -8.89
CA ALA A 296 -11.18 22.59 -8.26
C ALA A 296 -12.28 22.62 -7.18
N ALA A 297 -11.99 23.23 -6.03
CA ALA A 297 -12.95 23.39 -4.95
C ALA A 297 -14.21 24.13 -5.50
N GLY A 298 -15.35 23.43 -5.57
CA GLY A 298 -16.57 23.92 -6.20
C GLY A 298 -16.98 23.24 -7.51
N ALA A 299 -16.12 22.43 -8.14
CA ALA A 299 -16.56 21.52 -9.18
C ALA A 299 -17.35 20.38 -8.50
N THR A 300 -18.67 20.43 -8.60
CA THR A 300 -19.50 19.26 -8.28
C THR A 300 -18.96 18.12 -9.12
N SER A 301 -18.46 17.05 -8.46
CA SER A 301 -18.09 15.82 -9.13
C SER A 301 -19.27 15.41 -10.01
N GLN A 302 -19.16 15.62 -11.31
CA GLN A 302 -19.92 14.79 -12.24
C GLN A 302 -19.25 13.42 -12.09
N GLY A 303 -19.82 12.62 -11.17
CA GLY A 303 -19.34 11.29 -10.87
C GLY A 303 -19.20 10.50 -12.16
N ILE A 304 -18.14 9.73 -12.26
CA ILE A 304 -18.24 8.40 -12.86
C ILE A 304 -19.55 7.86 -12.27
N PRO A 305 -20.56 7.47 -13.09
CA PRO A 305 -21.86 7.13 -12.54
C PRO A 305 -21.63 6.12 -11.43
N ASP A 306 -21.96 6.49 -10.20
CA ASP A 306 -22.14 5.54 -9.12
C ASP A 306 -23.03 4.45 -9.71
N PHE A 307 -22.54 3.24 -9.71
CA PHE A 307 -23.34 2.09 -10.06
C PHE A 307 -24.47 2.10 -9.04
N ASP A 308 -25.63 2.63 -9.43
CA ASP A 308 -26.77 2.83 -8.58
C ASP A 308 -27.24 1.44 -8.11
N VAL A 309 -26.81 1.05 -6.92
CA VAL A 309 -27.17 -0.20 -6.28
C VAL A 309 -28.68 -0.36 -6.16
N THR A 310 -29.43 0.77 -6.20
CA THR A 310 -30.89 0.79 -6.24
C THR A 310 -31.45 0.24 -7.54
N LEU A 311 -30.82 0.50 -8.70
CA LEU A 311 -31.24 -0.07 -9.98
C LEU A 311 -30.95 -1.59 -10.07
N ALA A 312 -29.87 -2.07 -9.47
CA ALA A 312 -29.58 -3.50 -9.41
C ALA A 312 -30.59 -4.27 -8.52
N LEU A 313 -31.03 -3.67 -7.41
CA LEU A 313 -32.07 -4.23 -6.54
C LEU A 313 -33.46 -4.24 -7.21
N VAL A 314 -33.81 -3.20 -7.97
CA VAL A 314 -35.07 -3.17 -8.73
C VAL A 314 -35.07 -4.22 -9.84
N GLY A 315 -33.95 -4.43 -10.55
CA GLY A 315 -33.80 -5.49 -11.56
C GLY A 315 -33.97 -6.89 -10.98
N LEU A 316 -33.45 -7.16 -9.80
CA LEU A 316 -33.56 -8.44 -9.10
C LEU A 316 -35.00 -8.71 -8.60
N VAL A 317 -35.70 -7.68 -8.14
CA VAL A 317 -37.09 -7.79 -7.70
C VAL A 317 -38.04 -8.05 -8.89
N ILE A 318 -37.82 -7.39 -10.04
CA ILE A 318 -38.61 -7.63 -11.26
C ILE A 318 -38.33 -9.03 -11.81
N ALA A 319 -37.10 -9.53 -11.81
CA ALA A 319 -36.78 -10.89 -12.23
C ALA A 319 -37.43 -11.94 -11.34
N ALA A 320 -37.42 -11.75 -10.02
CA ALA A 320 -38.09 -12.63 -9.08
C ALA A 320 -39.63 -12.63 -9.23
N TYR A 321 -40.24 -11.50 -9.57
CA TYR A 321 -41.67 -11.37 -9.79
C TYR A 321 -42.10 -12.04 -11.10
N VAL A 322 -41.33 -11.95 -12.16
CA VAL A 322 -41.60 -12.60 -13.45
C VAL A 322 -41.47 -14.12 -13.38
N VAL A 323 -40.53 -14.66 -12.61
CA VAL A 323 -40.37 -16.11 -12.40
C VAL A 323 -41.51 -16.68 -11.57
N ARG A 324 -42.10 -15.92 -10.63
CA ARG A 324 -43.21 -16.38 -9.78
C ARG A 324 -44.59 -16.42 -10.51
N ARG A 325 -44.70 -15.76 -11.68
CA ARG A 325 -45.95 -15.79 -12.51
C ARG A 325 -45.95 -16.88 -13.59
N ARG A 326 -44.87 -17.68 -13.71
CA ARG A 326 -44.77 -18.79 -14.68
C ARG A 326 -44.76 -20.19 -14.03
N ARG A 327 -45.28 -20.28 -12.81
CA ARG A 327 -45.59 -21.56 -12.16
C ARG A 327 -47.05 -21.61 -11.75
#